data_6c333e407b3b6b20e1daac59fc689d64
#
_entry.id   6c333e407b3b6b20e1daac59fc689d64
#
_cell.length_a   1.000
_cell.length_b   1.000
_cell.length_c   1.000
_cell.angle_alpha   90.00
_cell.angle_beta   90.00
_cell.angle_gamma   90.00
#
_symmetry.space_group_name_H-M   'P 1'
#
loop_
_entity.id
_entity.type
_entity.pdbx_description
1 polymer ?
#
loop_
_entity_poly.entity_id
_entity_poly.type
_entity_poly.pdbx_seq_one_letter_code
_entity_poly.pdbx_strand_id
1 'polypeptide(L)'
;MRVFSILSAIFFGAIIFLTMNAEAESCQYENFTVQKGQEFSFDNEDIWLCGDILIDGHLIIKDSNLNVNRTLDLTTSEIRINPGGQLDILNTTITTSRYKLSDNVTTAISPFTLVSDAGNLSIYDSTIYYGMVWLVGGNADITGLALDGFSMINYGIFSEDTNLSASGVNIRNYTLGLRSIGLEPDLESIYYYNCSTRMTQEWWITFSALESSTNLPIEGFEVRQWNDEILVGSWNWAKQYEIDGDGQIRDHQSRFTFYLNLGFGYVEKSWEGYVSNNTHLVEYFDLNHSNVKFQSGLIFVNEIEYVVGEKAPKYSNVNFSFSIVNPTDINFNNLYVNLLINTEITSSRTSIPLYSNALQIANISWVASIEGPLSISVESVVVDYSDNSTDDYTISLSRFIEIESVDDFSKSDGSWLGLFGIFAIMSLCSYIIYNGMEDEVPGSPKSDDEINTTEEIGEDEDKREIAIPDEASKED
;
A
#
# COMPACT_ATOMS: atom_id res chain seq x y z
N MET A 1 -68.16 10.55 52.13
CA MET A 1 -68.12 9.95 50.77
C MET A 1 -66.85 10.31 49.94
N ARG A 2 -66.24 11.52 50.10
CA ARG A 2 -65.06 11.90 49.32
C ARG A 2 -63.71 11.31 49.78
N VAL A 3 -63.58 10.89 51.04
CA VAL A 3 -62.36 10.32 51.58
C VAL A 3 -62.14 8.88 51.10
N PHE A 4 -63.22 8.10 50.95
CA PHE A 4 -63.16 6.75 50.42
C PHE A 4 -62.77 6.66 48.96
N SER A 5 -63.10 7.65 48.16
CA SER A 5 -62.74 7.70 46.74
C SER A 5 -61.27 8.00 46.53
N ILE A 6 -60.65 8.82 47.41
CA ILE A 6 -59.19 9.13 47.30
C ILE A 6 -58.34 7.94 47.78
N LEU A 7 -58.73 7.24 48.82
CA LEU A 7 -58.03 6.02 49.29
C LEU A 7 -58.12 4.88 48.26
N SER A 8 -59.26 4.72 47.59
CA SER A 8 -59.43 3.74 46.52
C SER A 8 -58.54 4.06 45.29
N ALA A 9 -58.43 5.34 44.89
CA ALA A 9 -57.58 5.75 43.81
C ALA A 9 -56.08 5.60 44.13
N ILE A 10 -55.64 5.85 45.36
CA ILE A 10 -54.29 5.64 45.82
C ILE A 10 -53.98 4.14 45.89
N PHE A 11 -54.92 3.29 46.35
CA PHE A 11 -54.70 1.82 46.39
C PHE A 11 -54.69 1.21 44.97
N PHE A 12 -55.54 1.67 44.07
CA PHE A 12 -55.50 1.23 42.67
C PHE A 12 -54.22 1.76 41.92
N GLY A 13 -53.81 2.99 42.21
CA GLY A 13 -52.54 3.55 41.69
C GLY A 13 -51.33 2.76 42.19
N ALA A 14 -51.32 2.39 43.50
CA ALA A 14 -50.24 1.57 44.07
C ALA A 14 -50.21 0.13 43.52
N ILE A 15 -51.40 -0.47 43.28
CA ILE A 15 -51.48 -1.82 42.66
C ILE A 15 -51.04 -1.71 41.18
N ILE A 16 -51.40 -0.68 40.44
CA ILE A 16 -50.94 -0.47 39.06
C ILE A 16 -49.41 -0.20 39.04
N PHE A 17 -48.88 0.54 40.02
CA PHE A 17 -47.42 0.74 40.17
C PHE A 17 -46.68 -0.51 40.59
N LEU A 18 -47.30 -1.41 41.37
CA LEU A 18 -46.72 -2.69 41.77
C LEU A 18 -46.81 -3.76 40.67
N THR A 19 -47.76 -3.62 39.73
CA THR A 19 -47.85 -4.53 38.58
C THR A 19 -47.10 -3.99 37.34
N MET A 20 -46.59 -2.74 37.39
CA MET A 20 -45.70 -2.19 36.35
C MET A 20 -44.22 -2.28 36.70
N ASN A 21 -43.84 -2.87 37.83
CA ASN A 21 -42.52 -3.51 37.89
C ASN A 21 -42.65 -4.75 36.99
N ALA A 22 -42.39 -4.55 35.68
CA ALA A 22 -42.03 -5.66 34.83
C ALA A 22 -40.99 -6.44 35.64
N GLU A 23 -41.35 -7.69 36.03
CA GLU A 23 -40.38 -8.62 36.55
C GLU A 23 -39.18 -8.50 35.59
N ALA A 24 -38.08 -7.94 36.07
CA ALA A 24 -36.80 -8.20 35.45
C ALA A 24 -36.71 -9.73 35.52
N GLU A 25 -36.97 -10.37 34.40
CA GLU A 25 -36.90 -11.84 34.30
C GLU A 25 -35.54 -12.19 34.86
N SER A 26 -35.56 -12.92 35.98
CA SER A 26 -34.35 -13.25 36.69
C SER A 26 -33.50 -14.13 35.81
N CYS A 27 -32.26 -13.72 35.55
CA CYS A 27 -31.31 -14.55 34.83
C CYS A 27 -31.26 -15.95 35.44
N GLN A 28 -31.39 -16.96 34.61
CA GLN A 28 -31.15 -18.35 35.07
C GLN A 28 -29.65 -18.57 35.29
N TYR A 29 -28.83 -17.92 34.45
CA TYR A 29 -27.38 -18.00 34.50
C TYR A 29 -26.76 -16.60 34.34
N GLU A 30 -25.91 -16.21 35.30
CA GLU A 30 -25.10 -14.97 35.17
C GLU A 30 -23.90 -15.22 34.25
N ASN A 31 -23.15 -16.29 34.48
CA ASN A 31 -22.13 -16.84 33.59
C ASN A 31 -22.25 -18.36 33.61
N PHE A 32 -22.03 -19.00 32.48
CA PHE A 32 -22.11 -20.43 32.36
C PHE A 32 -20.83 -21.00 31.75
N THR A 33 -20.26 -22.02 32.40
CA THR A 33 -19.01 -22.64 31.91
C THR A 33 -19.17 -24.15 31.82
N VAL A 34 -18.87 -24.72 30.65
CA VAL A 34 -18.74 -26.16 30.43
C VAL A 34 -17.26 -26.50 30.43
N GLN A 35 -16.81 -27.16 31.49
CA GLN A 35 -15.39 -27.48 31.69
C GLN A 35 -14.93 -28.59 30.74
N LYS A 36 -13.63 -28.64 30.48
CA LYS A 36 -13.00 -29.67 29.64
C LYS A 36 -13.36 -31.09 30.11
N GLY A 37 -13.84 -31.89 29.16
CA GLY A 37 -14.27 -33.28 29.41
C GLY A 37 -15.67 -33.40 30.01
N GLN A 38 -16.37 -32.28 30.23
CA GLN A 38 -17.80 -32.29 30.59
C GLN A 38 -18.65 -32.18 29.34
N GLU A 39 -19.78 -32.83 29.35
CA GLU A 39 -20.88 -32.65 28.40
C GLU A 39 -22.08 -32.10 29.17
N PHE A 40 -22.69 -31.06 28.61
CA PHE A 40 -23.90 -30.45 29.16
C PHE A 40 -24.92 -30.22 28.04
N SER A 41 -26.19 -30.41 28.33
CA SER A 41 -27.26 -30.25 27.35
C SER A 41 -28.40 -29.42 27.91
N PHE A 42 -28.86 -28.47 27.13
CA PHE A 42 -30.18 -27.85 27.25
C PHE A 42 -31.09 -28.49 26.19
N ASP A 43 -32.19 -29.10 26.59
CA ASP A 43 -33.11 -29.77 25.67
C ASP A 43 -34.55 -29.32 25.95
N ASN A 44 -35.16 -28.68 24.97
CA ASN A 44 -36.51 -28.15 25.05
C ASN A 44 -36.72 -27.15 26.20
N GLU A 45 -35.78 -26.22 26.35
CA GLU A 45 -35.75 -25.24 27.43
C GLU A 45 -35.81 -23.79 26.91
N ASP A 46 -36.42 -22.94 27.72
CA ASP A 46 -36.30 -21.46 27.59
C ASP A 46 -35.21 -20.99 28.55
N ILE A 47 -34.07 -20.54 27.98
CA ILE A 47 -32.86 -20.20 28.74
C ILE A 47 -32.66 -18.70 28.75
N TRP A 48 -32.49 -18.11 29.94
CA TRP A 48 -32.18 -16.69 30.12
C TRP A 48 -30.77 -16.53 30.66
N LEU A 49 -29.89 -16.00 29.81
CA LEU A 49 -28.47 -15.76 30.08
C LEU A 49 -28.19 -14.30 30.23
N CYS A 50 -27.56 -13.87 31.32
CA CYS A 50 -27.20 -12.48 31.55
C CYS A 50 -25.68 -12.17 31.37
N GLY A 51 -24.85 -13.17 31.28
CA GLY A 51 -23.42 -13.05 31.09
C GLY A 51 -22.93 -13.91 29.92
N ASP A 52 -21.73 -14.42 30.04
CA ASP A 52 -21.06 -15.17 29.00
C ASP A 52 -21.24 -16.67 29.16
N ILE A 53 -21.20 -17.41 28.04
CA ILE A 53 -21.03 -18.87 28.02
C ILE A 53 -19.58 -19.16 27.59
N LEU A 54 -18.85 -19.91 28.42
CA LEU A 54 -17.51 -20.40 28.11
C LEU A 54 -17.52 -21.91 27.94
N ILE A 55 -17.04 -22.42 26.81
CA ILE A 55 -17.15 -23.84 26.45
C ILE A 55 -15.74 -24.40 26.21
N ASP A 56 -15.22 -25.09 27.24
CA ASP A 56 -13.98 -25.89 27.15
C ASP A 56 -14.29 -27.38 26.93
N GLY A 57 -15.54 -27.81 27.21
CA GLY A 57 -16.08 -29.16 27.03
C GLY A 57 -17.02 -29.24 25.85
N HIS A 58 -18.14 -29.94 25.99
CA HIS A 58 -19.17 -30.11 24.99
C HIS A 58 -20.51 -29.56 25.46
N LEU A 59 -21.04 -28.53 24.82
CA LEU A 59 -22.38 -27.99 25.07
C LEU A 59 -23.31 -28.33 23.91
N ILE A 60 -24.47 -28.84 24.21
CA ILE A 60 -25.56 -29.13 23.27
C ILE A 60 -26.75 -28.26 23.64
N ILE A 61 -27.27 -27.49 22.67
CA ILE A 61 -28.48 -26.68 22.81
C ILE A 61 -29.48 -27.18 21.76
N LYS A 62 -30.55 -27.80 22.19
CA LYS A 62 -31.47 -28.47 21.29
C LYS A 62 -32.91 -28.11 21.58
N ASP A 63 -33.70 -27.91 20.51
CA ASP A 63 -35.14 -27.63 20.56
C ASP A 63 -35.47 -26.48 21.56
N SER A 64 -34.58 -25.50 21.73
CA SER A 64 -34.58 -24.54 22.82
C SER A 64 -34.65 -23.09 22.34
N ASN A 65 -34.98 -22.19 23.28
CA ASN A 65 -34.87 -20.76 23.07
C ASN A 65 -33.81 -20.18 24.01
N LEU A 66 -32.73 -19.66 23.50
CA LEU A 66 -31.68 -18.98 24.27
C LEU A 66 -31.85 -17.46 24.15
N ASN A 67 -32.18 -16.81 25.25
CA ASN A 67 -32.28 -15.36 25.32
C ASN A 67 -31.04 -14.82 26.04
N VAL A 68 -30.20 -14.10 25.26
CA VAL A 68 -29.02 -13.43 25.79
C VAL A 68 -29.46 -12.06 26.28
N ASN A 69 -29.77 -11.94 27.56
CA ASN A 69 -30.19 -10.69 28.17
C ASN A 69 -28.98 -10.01 28.81
N ARG A 70 -28.75 -8.76 28.43
CA ARG A 70 -27.68 -7.97 29.00
C ARG A 70 -28.17 -7.15 30.18
N THR A 71 -27.39 -7.19 31.24
CA THR A 71 -27.38 -6.13 32.25
C THR A 71 -26.78 -4.83 31.67
N LEU A 72 -27.14 -3.69 32.28
CA LEU A 72 -26.84 -2.33 31.81
C LEU A 72 -25.35 -1.97 31.54
N ASP A 73 -24.44 -2.87 31.77
CA ASP A 73 -23.02 -2.70 31.45
C ASP A 73 -22.78 -2.94 29.95
N LEU A 74 -22.27 -1.97 29.26
CA LEU A 74 -22.08 -1.90 27.80
C LEU A 74 -21.11 -2.95 27.19
N THR A 75 -20.74 -4.01 27.94
CA THR A 75 -19.91 -5.10 27.45
C THR A 75 -20.69 -6.06 26.56
N THR A 76 -20.12 -6.57 25.46
CA THR A 76 -20.76 -7.55 24.58
C THR A 76 -20.80 -8.93 25.24
N SER A 77 -21.99 -9.55 25.36
CA SER A 77 -22.07 -10.95 25.79
C SER A 77 -21.50 -11.85 24.71
N GLU A 78 -20.74 -12.85 25.12
CA GLU A 78 -20.15 -13.83 24.24
C GLU A 78 -20.60 -15.26 24.58
N ILE A 79 -20.87 -16.03 23.53
CA ILE A 79 -20.91 -17.48 23.60
C ILE A 79 -19.60 -17.93 22.96
N ARG A 80 -18.63 -18.33 23.80
CA ARG A 80 -17.28 -18.62 23.36
C ARG A 80 -16.93 -20.09 23.47
N ILE A 81 -16.53 -20.68 22.37
CA ILE A 81 -15.96 -22.02 22.27
C ILE A 81 -14.43 -21.87 22.29
N ASN A 82 -13.80 -22.32 23.34
CA ASN A 82 -12.34 -22.29 23.48
C ASN A 82 -11.67 -23.43 22.69
N PRO A 83 -10.35 -23.39 22.48
CA PRO A 83 -9.63 -24.41 21.74
C PRO A 83 -9.91 -25.83 22.24
N GLY A 84 -10.47 -26.68 21.37
CA GLY A 84 -10.87 -28.05 21.66
C GLY A 84 -12.24 -28.22 22.34
N GLY A 85 -12.96 -27.11 22.61
CA GLY A 85 -14.37 -27.14 22.99
C GLY A 85 -15.28 -27.47 21.81
N GLN A 86 -16.51 -27.85 22.09
CA GLN A 86 -17.54 -28.17 21.11
C GLN A 86 -18.89 -27.55 21.47
N LEU A 87 -19.57 -26.97 20.49
CA LEU A 87 -20.94 -26.48 20.61
C LEU A 87 -21.81 -27.02 19.49
N ASP A 88 -22.89 -27.69 19.86
CA ASP A 88 -23.93 -28.14 18.92
C ASP A 88 -25.24 -27.39 19.20
N ILE A 89 -25.74 -26.70 18.18
CA ILE A 89 -27.00 -25.95 18.21
C ILE A 89 -27.97 -26.56 17.20
N LEU A 90 -29.07 -27.10 17.69
CA LEU A 90 -30.02 -27.88 16.89
C LEU A 90 -31.44 -27.34 17.12
N ASN A 91 -32.12 -26.97 16.03
CA ASN A 91 -33.50 -26.47 16.03
C ASN A 91 -33.76 -25.43 17.14
N THR A 92 -32.83 -24.47 17.27
CA THR A 92 -32.78 -23.55 18.40
C THR A 92 -32.89 -22.11 17.93
N THR A 93 -33.58 -21.27 18.69
CA THR A 93 -33.60 -19.82 18.47
C THR A 93 -32.73 -19.13 19.49
N ILE A 94 -31.75 -18.35 19.01
CA ILE A 94 -30.93 -17.51 19.87
C ILE A 94 -31.28 -16.06 19.58
N THR A 95 -31.59 -15.29 20.60
CA THR A 95 -31.95 -13.87 20.47
C THR A 95 -31.41 -13.06 21.64
N THR A 96 -31.49 -11.73 21.55
CA THR A 96 -31.18 -10.85 22.67
C THR A 96 -32.40 -10.06 23.09
N SER A 97 -32.51 -9.73 24.38
CA SER A 97 -33.57 -8.91 24.91
C SER A 97 -33.40 -7.44 24.50
N ARG A 98 -34.53 -6.77 24.34
CA ARG A 98 -34.56 -5.32 24.09
C ARG A 98 -34.44 -4.56 25.41
N TYR A 99 -33.52 -3.62 25.49
CA TYR A 99 -33.46 -2.68 26.60
C TYR A 99 -34.36 -1.49 26.40
N LYS A 100 -35.01 -1.08 27.51
CA LYS A 100 -35.63 0.23 27.60
C LYS A 100 -34.69 1.13 28.39
N LEU A 101 -33.90 1.97 27.69
CA LEU A 101 -32.92 2.86 28.30
C LEU A 101 -33.53 3.93 29.23
N SER A 102 -34.76 4.38 28.97
CA SER A 102 -35.59 5.24 29.82
C SER A 102 -36.98 5.34 29.23
N ASP A 103 -37.94 5.92 29.95
CA ASP A 103 -39.35 6.06 29.51
C ASP A 103 -39.53 6.86 28.21
N ASN A 104 -38.51 7.57 27.74
CA ASN A 104 -38.56 8.40 26.55
C ASN A 104 -37.55 8.01 25.45
N VAL A 105 -36.77 6.92 25.60
CA VAL A 105 -35.76 6.50 24.64
C VAL A 105 -36.10 5.12 24.11
N THR A 106 -36.07 5.02 22.80
CA THR A 106 -36.25 3.78 22.03
C THR A 106 -35.37 2.66 22.54
N THR A 107 -35.91 1.47 22.55
CA THR A 107 -35.26 0.22 22.91
C THR A 107 -33.90 0.07 22.24
N ALA A 108 -32.81 0.09 23.00
CA ALA A 108 -31.51 -0.33 22.53
C ALA A 108 -31.47 -1.87 22.52
N ILE A 109 -30.91 -2.43 21.46
CA ILE A 109 -30.63 -3.86 21.34
C ILE A 109 -29.14 -4.01 21.49
N SER A 110 -28.71 -4.91 22.34
CA SER A 110 -27.28 -5.23 22.49
C SER A 110 -26.99 -6.49 21.70
N PRO A 111 -26.25 -6.39 20.58
CA PRO A 111 -25.85 -7.59 19.83
C PRO A 111 -24.92 -8.45 20.67
N PHE A 112 -24.94 -9.76 20.42
CA PHE A 112 -24.01 -10.71 21.01
C PHE A 112 -23.12 -11.36 19.95
N THR A 113 -22.05 -12.01 20.38
CA THR A 113 -21.13 -12.71 19.48
C THR A 113 -21.04 -14.19 19.89
N LEU A 114 -21.24 -15.07 18.92
CA LEU A 114 -20.90 -16.48 19.05
C LEU A 114 -19.47 -16.63 18.49
N VAL A 115 -18.51 -16.92 19.35
CA VAL A 115 -17.09 -17.01 19.02
C VAL A 115 -16.66 -18.47 19.07
N SER A 116 -16.03 -18.97 18.01
CA SER A 116 -15.30 -20.24 18.03
C SER A 116 -13.81 -19.93 17.84
N ASP A 117 -13.03 -20.16 18.89
CA ASP A 117 -11.58 -19.99 18.90
C ASP A 117 -10.92 -21.38 18.84
N ALA A 118 -10.57 -21.82 17.63
CA ALA A 118 -10.04 -23.15 17.35
C ALA A 118 -10.88 -24.32 17.95
N GLY A 119 -12.18 -24.08 18.11
CA GLY A 119 -13.17 -25.05 18.59
C GLY A 119 -13.92 -25.71 17.46
N ASN A 120 -14.92 -26.54 17.81
CA ASN A 120 -15.83 -27.15 16.87
C ASN A 120 -17.25 -26.59 17.08
N LEU A 121 -17.83 -26.07 16.01
CA LEU A 121 -19.18 -25.52 16.00
C LEU A 121 -20.05 -26.28 15.00
N SER A 122 -21.22 -26.74 15.46
CA SER A 122 -22.25 -27.31 14.61
C SER A 122 -23.56 -26.56 14.80
N ILE A 123 -24.17 -26.09 13.74
CA ILE A 123 -25.49 -25.42 13.81
C ILE A 123 -26.41 -26.06 12.76
N TYR A 124 -27.57 -26.56 13.21
CA TYR A 124 -28.57 -27.16 12.34
C TYR A 124 -29.97 -26.57 12.59
N ASP A 125 -30.64 -26.20 11.49
CA ASP A 125 -32.03 -25.71 11.43
C ASP A 125 -32.38 -24.67 12.52
N SER A 126 -31.47 -23.72 12.75
CA SER A 126 -31.52 -22.78 13.84
C SER A 126 -31.65 -21.33 13.38
N THR A 127 -32.06 -20.45 14.30
CA THR A 127 -32.21 -19.02 14.00
C THR A 127 -31.43 -18.19 15.00
N ILE A 128 -30.67 -17.21 14.51
CA ILE A 128 -29.94 -16.25 15.34
C ILE A 128 -30.39 -14.84 14.99
N TYR A 129 -30.93 -14.12 15.98
CA TYR A 129 -31.33 -12.73 15.88
C TYR A 129 -30.35 -11.82 16.63
N TYR A 130 -29.90 -10.74 16.03
CA TYR A 130 -29.01 -9.75 16.62
C TYR A 130 -27.65 -10.32 17.08
N GLY A 131 -27.24 -11.43 16.48
CA GLY A 131 -25.97 -12.09 16.75
C GLY A 131 -25.05 -12.06 15.55
N MET A 132 -23.76 -12.27 15.82
CA MET A 132 -22.70 -12.47 14.84
C MET A 132 -22.00 -13.81 15.14
N VAL A 133 -21.67 -14.56 14.09
CA VAL A 133 -20.85 -15.78 14.21
C VAL A 133 -19.42 -15.43 13.84
N TRP A 134 -18.49 -15.61 14.79
CA TRP A 134 -17.08 -15.30 14.63
C TRP A 134 -16.24 -16.57 14.82
N LEU A 135 -15.59 -17.00 13.75
CA LEU A 135 -14.85 -18.25 13.67
C LEU A 135 -13.36 -17.94 13.45
N VAL A 136 -12.50 -18.45 14.32
CA VAL A 136 -11.05 -18.33 14.22
C VAL A 136 -10.42 -19.70 14.38
N GLY A 137 -9.94 -20.29 13.32
CA GLY A 137 -9.44 -21.67 13.31
C GLY A 137 -10.53 -22.72 13.59
N GLY A 138 -10.13 -23.98 13.69
CA GLY A 138 -11.03 -25.09 13.99
C GLY A 138 -11.97 -25.47 12.86
N ASN A 139 -13.14 -26.03 13.22
CA ASN A 139 -14.15 -26.48 12.26
C ASN A 139 -15.52 -25.89 12.56
N ALA A 140 -16.27 -25.53 11.53
CA ALA A 140 -17.65 -25.11 11.64
C ALA A 140 -18.50 -25.78 10.56
N ASP A 141 -19.60 -26.45 10.99
CA ASP A 141 -20.61 -27.02 10.11
C ASP A 141 -21.95 -26.32 10.36
N ILE A 142 -22.45 -25.61 9.38
CA ILE A 142 -23.63 -24.76 9.53
C ILE A 142 -24.65 -25.14 8.45
N THR A 143 -25.75 -25.72 8.86
CA THR A 143 -26.82 -26.14 7.95
C THR A 143 -28.17 -25.56 8.37
N GLY A 144 -28.89 -24.95 7.43
CA GLY A 144 -30.24 -24.43 7.66
C GLY A 144 -30.33 -23.24 8.60
N LEU A 145 -29.22 -22.49 8.80
CA LEU A 145 -29.19 -21.34 9.71
C LEU A 145 -29.86 -20.11 9.09
N ALA A 146 -30.73 -19.44 9.87
CA ALA A 146 -31.21 -18.11 9.57
C ALA A 146 -30.53 -17.07 10.49
N LEU A 147 -29.80 -16.14 9.91
CA LEU A 147 -29.14 -15.02 10.59
C LEU A 147 -29.84 -13.70 10.24
N ASP A 148 -30.21 -12.90 11.26
CA ASP A 148 -30.78 -11.56 11.06
C ASP A 148 -30.14 -10.53 11.99
N GLY A 149 -29.36 -9.62 11.41
CA GLY A 149 -28.62 -8.55 12.11
C GLY A 149 -29.43 -7.27 12.34
N PHE A 150 -30.62 -7.16 11.76
CA PHE A 150 -31.46 -5.96 11.81
C PHE A 150 -30.73 -4.64 11.50
N SER A 151 -29.71 -4.69 10.63
CA SER A 151 -28.86 -3.56 10.23
C SER A 151 -28.07 -2.90 11.39
N MET A 152 -27.89 -3.61 12.49
CA MET A 152 -27.15 -3.13 13.68
C MET A 152 -25.78 -3.77 13.83
N ILE A 153 -25.50 -4.79 13.04
CA ILE A 153 -24.28 -5.60 13.11
C ILE A 153 -23.56 -5.56 11.77
N ASN A 154 -22.23 -5.44 11.83
CA ASN A 154 -21.43 -5.33 10.61
C ASN A 154 -21.32 -6.65 9.85
N TYR A 155 -21.10 -7.78 10.56
CA TYR A 155 -20.84 -9.09 9.95
C TYR A 155 -21.91 -10.08 10.35
N GLY A 156 -22.37 -10.91 9.41
CA GLY A 156 -23.18 -12.08 9.71
C GLY A 156 -22.30 -13.23 10.17
N ILE A 157 -21.42 -13.71 9.29
CA ILE A 157 -20.41 -14.72 9.60
C ILE A 157 -19.04 -14.12 9.27
N PHE A 158 -18.12 -14.20 10.23
CA PHE A 158 -16.71 -13.93 10.06
C PHE A 158 -15.94 -15.24 10.26
N SER A 159 -15.11 -15.61 9.28
CA SER A 159 -14.33 -16.84 9.30
C SER A 159 -12.88 -16.53 9.00
N GLU A 160 -11.97 -16.91 9.89
CA GLU A 160 -10.54 -16.74 9.74
C GLU A 160 -9.85 -18.08 9.97
N ASP A 161 -9.13 -18.57 8.96
CA ASP A 161 -8.41 -19.85 8.99
C ASP A 161 -9.26 -21.03 9.52
N THR A 162 -10.58 -20.96 9.31
CA THR A 162 -11.56 -21.96 9.78
C THR A 162 -11.98 -22.85 8.61
N ASN A 163 -12.05 -24.15 8.87
CA ASN A 163 -12.68 -25.08 7.94
C ASN A 163 -14.20 -24.95 8.06
N LEU A 164 -14.77 -24.01 7.28
CA LEU A 164 -16.20 -23.70 7.30
C LEU A 164 -16.93 -24.46 6.19
N SER A 165 -17.90 -25.29 6.56
CA SER A 165 -18.93 -25.84 5.67
C SER A 165 -20.29 -25.21 5.99
N ALA A 166 -20.96 -24.64 5.01
CA ALA A 166 -22.24 -23.98 5.22
C ALA A 166 -23.24 -24.30 4.10
N SER A 167 -24.42 -24.75 4.46
CA SER A 167 -25.49 -25.15 3.53
C SER A 167 -26.87 -24.65 3.95
N GLY A 168 -27.65 -24.14 2.99
CA GLY A 168 -29.01 -23.66 3.24
C GLY A 168 -29.09 -22.47 4.17
N VAL A 169 -28.08 -21.63 4.22
CA VAL A 169 -27.97 -20.49 5.17
C VAL A 169 -28.63 -19.24 4.61
N ASN A 170 -29.43 -18.56 5.44
CA ASN A 170 -30.07 -17.28 5.11
C ASN A 170 -29.44 -16.17 5.97
N ILE A 171 -28.75 -15.21 5.35
CA ILE A 171 -28.10 -14.07 6.00
C ILE A 171 -28.79 -12.78 5.59
N ARG A 172 -29.27 -12.00 6.55
CA ARG A 172 -29.99 -10.77 6.23
C ARG A 172 -29.71 -9.61 7.19
N ASN A 173 -29.79 -8.40 6.61
CA ASN A 173 -29.67 -7.14 7.33
C ASN A 173 -28.30 -6.94 8.02
N TYR A 174 -27.20 -7.32 7.34
CA TYR A 174 -25.82 -7.05 7.73
C TYR A 174 -25.14 -6.10 6.75
N THR A 175 -24.10 -5.41 7.18
CA THR A 175 -23.24 -4.66 6.26
C THR A 175 -22.51 -5.63 5.33
N LEU A 176 -21.94 -6.69 5.89
CA LEU A 176 -21.26 -7.77 5.16
C LEU A 176 -21.81 -9.13 5.63
N GLY A 177 -22.37 -9.90 4.71
CA GLY A 177 -23.01 -11.17 5.03
C GLY A 177 -22.00 -12.21 5.53
N LEU A 178 -20.99 -12.52 4.73
CA LEU A 178 -19.91 -13.45 5.09
C LEU A 178 -18.55 -12.85 4.73
N ARG A 179 -17.62 -12.90 5.67
CA ARG A 179 -16.20 -12.59 5.45
C ARG A 179 -15.38 -13.83 5.75
N SER A 180 -14.59 -14.27 4.78
CA SER A 180 -13.67 -15.38 4.96
C SER A 180 -12.24 -14.94 4.68
N ILE A 181 -11.32 -15.36 5.55
CA ILE A 181 -9.89 -15.07 5.44
C ILE A 181 -9.12 -16.38 5.54
N GLY A 182 -8.17 -16.58 4.66
CA GLY A 182 -7.17 -17.65 4.73
C GLY A 182 -7.61 -18.99 4.16
N LEU A 183 -8.81 -19.47 4.48
CA LEU A 183 -9.37 -20.68 3.92
C LEU A 183 -10.63 -20.36 3.11
N GLU A 184 -10.77 -21.02 1.96
CA GLU A 184 -11.99 -20.96 1.16
C GLU A 184 -13.09 -21.80 1.82
N PRO A 185 -14.25 -21.22 2.16
CA PRO A 185 -15.33 -21.97 2.78
C PRO A 185 -16.07 -22.83 1.73
N ASP A 186 -16.52 -24.00 2.16
CA ASP A 186 -17.43 -24.86 1.37
C ASP A 186 -18.87 -24.37 1.53
N LEU A 187 -19.39 -23.72 0.50
CA LEU A 187 -20.67 -23.03 0.52
C LEU A 187 -21.68 -23.66 -0.44
N GLU A 188 -22.84 -24.04 0.08
CA GLU A 188 -23.95 -24.54 -0.70
C GLU A 188 -25.25 -23.81 -0.34
N SER A 189 -25.94 -23.23 -1.33
CA SER A 189 -27.28 -22.62 -1.13
C SER A 189 -27.28 -21.52 -0.05
N ILE A 190 -26.38 -20.54 -0.17
CA ILE A 190 -26.34 -19.37 0.73
C ILE A 190 -27.17 -18.24 0.13
N TYR A 191 -28.09 -17.69 0.92
CA TYR A 191 -28.98 -16.62 0.51
C TYR A 191 -28.68 -15.33 1.31
N TYR A 192 -28.44 -14.24 0.59
CA TYR A 192 -28.16 -12.92 1.17
C TYR A 192 -29.32 -11.97 0.88
N TYR A 193 -29.85 -11.35 1.92
CA TYR A 193 -30.94 -10.39 1.79
C TYR A 193 -30.63 -9.10 2.55
N ASN A 194 -30.68 -7.97 1.86
CA ASN A 194 -30.39 -6.65 2.44
C ASN A 194 -29.01 -6.60 3.14
N CYS A 195 -28.00 -7.21 2.50
CA CYS A 195 -26.60 -7.06 2.87
C CYS A 195 -25.94 -6.08 1.88
N SER A 196 -25.16 -5.11 2.37
CA SER A 196 -24.46 -4.16 1.51
C SER A 196 -23.42 -4.88 0.64
N THR A 197 -22.70 -5.80 1.25
CA THR A 197 -21.80 -6.76 0.59
C THR A 197 -22.23 -8.15 0.97
N ARG A 198 -22.35 -9.05 -0.01
CA ARG A 198 -22.78 -10.42 0.24
C ARG A 198 -21.69 -11.24 0.92
N MET A 199 -20.54 -11.32 0.24
CA MET A 199 -19.40 -12.10 0.74
C MET A 199 -18.10 -11.44 0.30
N THR A 200 -17.05 -11.59 1.14
CA THR A 200 -15.67 -11.31 0.79
C THR A 200 -14.80 -12.52 1.11
N GLN A 201 -13.87 -12.82 0.20
CA GLN A 201 -12.81 -13.79 0.42
C GLN A 201 -11.48 -13.06 0.45
N GLU A 202 -10.68 -13.32 1.47
CA GLU A 202 -9.38 -12.73 1.66
C GLU A 202 -8.32 -13.84 1.83
N TRP A 203 -7.09 -13.56 1.39
CA TRP A 203 -6.00 -14.52 1.45
C TRP A 203 -4.82 -13.95 2.22
N TRP A 204 -4.17 -14.78 3.01
CA TRP A 204 -2.92 -14.41 3.63
C TRP A 204 -1.81 -14.36 2.60
N ILE A 205 -1.11 -13.22 2.55
CA ILE A 205 0.07 -13.05 1.72
C ILE A 205 1.24 -12.76 2.65
N THR A 206 2.23 -13.61 2.61
CA THR A 206 3.48 -13.42 3.34
C THR A 206 4.57 -13.03 2.37
N PHE A 207 5.52 -12.24 2.82
CA PHE A 207 6.58 -11.68 2.00
C PHE A 207 7.94 -12.05 2.56
N SER A 208 8.90 -12.34 1.66
CA SER A 208 10.31 -12.49 1.97
C SER A 208 11.15 -11.77 0.93
N ALA A 209 12.17 -11.05 1.39
CA ALA A 209 13.21 -10.49 0.55
C ALA A 209 14.52 -11.22 0.83
N LEU A 210 15.17 -11.73 -0.20
CA LEU A 210 16.42 -12.50 -0.10
C LEU A 210 17.50 -11.85 -0.94
N GLU A 211 18.73 -11.88 -0.46
CA GLU A 211 19.89 -11.53 -1.27
C GLU A 211 20.19 -12.63 -2.29
N SER A 212 20.31 -12.26 -3.57
CA SER A 212 20.45 -13.20 -4.68
C SER A 212 21.71 -14.07 -4.61
N SER A 213 22.79 -13.53 -4.05
CA SER A 213 24.09 -14.21 -4.00
C SER A 213 24.20 -15.21 -2.85
N THR A 214 23.57 -14.92 -1.71
CA THR A 214 23.72 -15.67 -0.46
C THR A 214 22.48 -16.43 -0.05
N ASN A 215 21.30 -16.08 -0.59
CA ASN A 215 19.96 -16.50 -0.16
C ASN A 215 19.67 -16.14 1.31
N LEU A 216 20.39 -15.18 1.88
CA LEU A 216 20.12 -14.70 3.23
C LEU A 216 18.93 -13.72 3.23
N PRO A 217 18.11 -13.73 4.29
CA PRO A 217 17.01 -12.79 4.40
C PRO A 217 17.54 -11.36 4.57
N ILE A 218 16.87 -10.43 3.86
CA ILE A 218 17.10 -9.00 3.95
C ILE A 218 16.15 -8.44 5.01
N GLU A 219 16.70 -7.86 6.07
CA GLU A 219 15.92 -7.22 7.12
C GLU A 219 15.54 -5.77 6.75
N GLY A 220 14.44 -5.27 7.32
CA GLY A 220 14.03 -3.88 7.21
C GLY A 220 13.39 -3.48 5.87
N PHE A 221 13.05 -4.43 5.00
CA PHE A 221 12.27 -4.11 3.81
C PHE A 221 10.81 -3.81 4.13
N GLU A 222 10.20 -2.97 3.31
CA GLU A 222 8.79 -2.63 3.34
C GLU A 222 8.09 -3.22 2.11
N VAL A 223 6.83 -3.58 2.28
CA VAL A 223 5.98 -3.96 1.16
C VAL A 223 4.84 -2.97 1.04
N ARG A 224 4.69 -2.39 -0.14
CA ARG A 224 3.63 -1.42 -0.46
C ARG A 224 2.67 -2.05 -1.45
N GLN A 225 1.37 -1.94 -1.19
CA GLN A 225 0.35 -2.32 -2.14
C GLN A 225 -0.01 -1.11 -3.01
N TRP A 226 -0.13 -1.32 -4.32
CA TRP A 226 -0.61 -0.28 -5.24
C TRP A 226 -2.10 -0.02 -5.03
N ASN A 227 -2.50 1.24 -4.95
CA ASN A 227 -3.81 1.84 -4.75
C ASN A 227 -4.26 2.04 -3.30
N ASP A 228 -3.67 1.37 -2.32
CA ASP A 228 -3.83 1.73 -0.92
C ASP A 228 -2.45 2.12 -0.43
N GLU A 229 -2.25 3.35 -0.04
CA GLU A 229 -0.99 3.88 0.51
C GLU A 229 -0.61 3.22 1.86
N ILE A 230 -1.09 2.01 2.09
CA ILE A 230 -0.86 1.28 3.31
C ILE A 230 0.51 0.63 3.24
N LEU A 231 1.44 1.22 3.95
CA LEU A 231 2.70 0.60 4.32
C LEU A 231 2.40 -0.62 5.19
N VAL A 232 2.53 -1.79 4.64
CA VAL A 232 2.44 -3.00 5.41
C VAL A 232 3.82 -3.30 5.97
N GLY A 233 4.11 -2.73 7.13
CA GLY A 233 5.34 -3.02 7.90
C GLY A 233 5.31 -4.37 8.58
N SER A 234 4.47 -5.32 8.17
CA SER A 234 4.37 -6.64 8.79
C SER A 234 4.13 -7.74 7.75
N TRP A 235 4.70 -8.81 8.00
CA TRP A 235 4.91 -10.07 7.33
C TRP A 235 3.65 -10.80 6.80
N ASN A 236 2.42 -10.41 7.24
CA ASN A 236 1.18 -11.04 6.84
C ASN A 236 0.18 -9.98 6.39
N TRP A 237 -0.37 -10.16 5.21
CA TRP A 237 -1.41 -9.31 4.65
C TRP A 237 -2.55 -10.17 4.14
N ALA A 238 -3.80 -9.80 4.46
CA ALA A 238 -4.97 -10.38 3.87
C ALA A 238 -5.50 -9.47 2.76
N LYS A 239 -5.61 -9.96 1.54
CA LYS A 239 -6.21 -9.21 0.45
C LYS A 239 -7.65 -9.59 0.24
N GLN A 240 -8.51 -8.60 0.24
CA GLN A 240 -9.93 -8.73 0.03
C GLN A 240 -10.26 -8.94 -1.46
N TYR A 241 -11.11 -9.92 -1.74
CA TYR A 241 -11.74 -10.13 -3.04
C TYR A 241 -13.24 -9.95 -2.91
N GLU A 242 -13.83 -9.20 -3.83
CA GLU A 242 -15.28 -9.13 -3.94
C GLU A 242 -15.79 -10.34 -4.69
N ILE A 243 -16.82 -10.98 -4.13
CA ILE A 243 -17.58 -12.03 -4.83
C ILE A 243 -18.69 -11.35 -5.60
N ASP A 244 -18.78 -11.62 -6.91
CA ASP A 244 -19.81 -11.07 -7.76
C ASP A 244 -21.20 -11.61 -7.41
N GLY A 245 -22.23 -11.08 -8.11
CA GLY A 245 -23.61 -11.46 -7.88
C GLY A 245 -23.92 -12.94 -8.12
N ASP A 246 -23.04 -13.64 -8.83
CA ASP A 246 -23.18 -15.05 -9.18
C ASP A 246 -22.38 -15.97 -8.24
N GLY A 247 -21.72 -15.40 -7.21
CA GLY A 247 -20.95 -16.16 -6.23
C GLY A 247 -19.53 -16.52 -6.69
N GLN A 248 -19.05 -15.91 -7.77
CA GLN A 248 -17.70 -16.14 -8.25
C GLN A 248 -16.73 -15.12 -7.67
N ILE A 249 -15.57 -15.60 -7.25
CA ILE A 249 -14.46 -14.74 -6.82
C ILE A 249 -13.95 -14.00 -8.05
N ARG A 250 -13.99 -12.67 -7.99
CA ARG A 250 -13.33 -11.87 -9.02
C ARG A 250 -11.83 -11.91 -8.78
N ASP A 251 -11.11 -12.50 -9.72
CA ASP A 251 -9.66 -12.45 -9.75
C ASP A 251 -9.20 -11.00 -9.91
N HIS A 252 -8.71 -10.41 -8.84
CA HIS A 252 -8.08 -9.10 -8.89
C HIS A 252 -6.58 -9.23 -9.05
N GLN A 253 -6.06 -8.61 -10.09
CA GLN A 253 -4.63 -8.44 -10.26
C GLN A 253 -4.08 -7.64 -9.08
N SER A 254 -3.10 -8.22 -8.40
CA SER A 254 -2.44 -7.61 -7.25
C SER A 254 -1.08 -7.12 -7.65
N ARG A 255 -0.71 -5.93 -7.19
CA ARG A 255 0.61 -5.39 -7.37
C ARG A 255 1.19 -4.99 -6.03
N PHE A 256 2.34 -5.57 -5.68
CA PHE A 256 3.10 -5.26 -4.48
C PHE A 256 4.45 -4.72 -4.89
N THR A 257 4.91 -3.71 -4.18
CA THR A 257 6.24 -3.15 -4.36
C THR A 257 7.05 -3.43 -3.09
N PHE A 258 8.13 -4.16 -3.24
CA PHE A 258 9.16 -4.35 -2.22
C PHE A 258 10.08 -3.14 -2.25
N TYR A 259 10.28 -2.51 -1.11
CA TYR A 259 11.09 -1.32 -0.97
C TYR A 259 12.05 -1.45 0.20
N LEU A 260 13.33 -1.14 -0.04
CA LEU A 260 14.36 -1.11 0.99
C LEU A 260 15.15 0.20 0.86
N ASN A 261 15.24 0.96 1.95
CA ASN A 261 16.05 2.16 2.01
C ASN A 261 17.44 1.82 2.56
N LEU A 262 18.47 2.03 1.76
CA LEU A 262 19.87 1.76 2.09
C LEU A 262 20.62 3.00 2.61
N GLY A 263 19.94 4.17 2.72
CA GLY A 263 20.56 5.41 3.11
C GLY A 263 21.27 6.16 1.98
N PHE A 264 22.13 5.48 1.22
CA PHE A 264 22.79 6.04 0.00
C PHE A 264 21.93 5.85 -1.25
N GLY A 265 20.97 4.96 -1.19
CA GLY A 265 20.07 4.61 -2.26
C GLY A 265 18.90 3.81 -1.75
N TYR A 266 18.17 3.21 -2.67
CA TYR A 266 17.05 2.35 -2.35
C TYR A 266 16.94 1.22 -3.35
N VAL A 267 16.27 0.16 -2.94
CA VAL A 267 15.89 -0.95 -3.81
C VAL A 267 14.39 -0.95 -3.93
N GLU A 268 13.90 -1.07 -5.15
CA GLU A 268 12.48 -1.16 -5.43
C GLU A 268 12.22 -2.22 -6.49
N LYS A 269 11.35 -3.17 -6.18
CA LYS A 269 10.95 -4.23 -7.10
C LYS A 269 9.48 -4.51 -6.98
N SER A 270 8.78 -4.55 -8.08
CA SER A 270 7.34 -4.79 -8.11
C SER A 270 7.05 -6.22 -8.54
N TRP A 271 6.18 -6.86 -7.78
CA TRP A 271 5.52 -8.09 -8.14
C TRP A 271 4.09 -7.78 -8.60
N GLU A 272 3.65 -8.45 -9.65
CA GLU A 272 2.31 -8.30 -10.18
C GLU A 272 1.75 -9.67 -10.55
N GLY A 273 0.55 -10.00 -10.08
CA GLY A 273 -0.06 -11.30 -10.31
C GLY A 273 -1.42 -11.46 -9.65
N TYR A 274 -1.98 -12.65 -9.80
CA TYR A 274 -3.25 -13.03 -9.18
C TYR A 274 -3.00 -13.83 -7.92
N VAL A 275 -3.75 -13.51 -6.87
CA VAL A 275 -3.70 -14.22 -5.59
C VAL A 275 -5.05 -14.90 -5.40
N SER A 276 -5.09 -16.22 -5.46
CA SER A 276 -6.29 -17.06 -5.32
C SER A 276 -6.23 -18.04 -4.14
N ASN A 277 -5.16 -17.97 -3.36
CA ASN A 277 -4.96 -18.77 -2.16
C ASN A 277 -3.91 -18.09 -1.27
N ASN A 278 -3.68 -18.64 -0.08
CA ASN A 278 -2.58 -18.21 0.77
C ASN A 278 -1.25 -18.33 0.01
N THR A 279 -0.55 -17.23 -0.12
CA THR A 279 0.61 -17.11 -1.00
C THR A 279 1.82 -16.59 -0.23
N HIS A 280 2.98 -17.18 -0.48
CA HIS A 280 4.26 -16.67 -0.02
C HIS A 280 5.05 -16.09 -1.20
N LEU A 281 5.24 -14.77 -1.20
CA LEU A 281 5.98 -14.04 -2.23
C LEU A 281 7.43 -13.89 -1.79
N VAL A 282 8.33 -14.39 -2.60
CA VAL A 282 9.78 -14.30 -2.37
C VAL A 282 10.40 -13.48 -3.50
N GLU A 283 11.05 -12.36 -3.13
CA GLU A 283 11.80 -11.56 -4.09
C GLU A 283 13.30 -11.62 -3.78
N TYR A 284 14.08 -11.71 -4.84
CA TYR A 284 15.54 -11.80 -4.79
C TYR A 284 16.14 -10.49 -5.27
N PHE A 285 17.08 -9.94 -4.49
CA PHE A 285 17.76 -8.69 -4.77
C PHE A 285 19.27 -8.88 -4.93
N ASP A 286 19.85 -8.34 -5.98
CA ASP A 286 21.30 -8.19 -6.10
C ASP A 286 21.74 -6.89 -5.43
N LEU A 287 22.26 -7.01 -4.21
CA LEU A 287 22.79 -5.90 -3.42
C LEU A 287 24.31 -5.76 -3.55
N ASN A 288 24.96 -6.56 -4.40
CA ASN A 288 26.41 -6.53 -4.54
C ASN A 288 26.88 -5.28 -5.32
N HIS A 289 27.01 -4.17 -4.60
CA HIS A 289 27.47 -2.89 -5.13
C HIS A 289 28.87 -2.97 -5.78
N SER A 290 29.67 -4.01 -5.50
CA SER A 290 30.97 -4.20 -6.16
C SER A 290 30.86 -4.48 -7.66
N ASN A 291 29.65 -4.82 -8.14
CA ASN A 291 29.37 -4.99 -9.56
C ASN A 291 29.20 -3.66 -10.31
N VAL A 292 28.96 -2.55 -9.60
CA VAL A 292 28.92 -1.21 -10.20
C VAL A 292 30.33 -0.84 -10.69
N LYS A 293 30.45 -0.40 -11.94
CA LYS A 293 31.75 -0.08 -12.53
C LYS A 293 31.67 0.95 -13.65
N PHE A 294 32.76 1.68 -13.82
CA PHE A 294 32.94 2.49 -15.04
C PHE A 294 33.19 1.56 -16.23
N GLN A 295 32.50 1.77 -17.33
CA GLN A 295 32.63 0.97 -18.54
C GLN A 295 33.50 1.62 -19.59
N SER A 296 33.33 2.92 -19.83
CA SER A 296 34.10 3.65 -20.84
C SER A 296 34.32 5.09 -20.40
N GLY A 297 35.34 5.73 -20.99
CA GLY A 297 35.60 7.15 -20.81
C GLY A 297 36.32 7.72 -22.00
N LEU A 298 35.88 8.92 -22.44
CA LEU A 298 36.43 9.69 -23.52
C LEU A 298 36.82 11.07 -23.01
N ILE A 299 37.88 11.64 -23.53
CA ILE A 299 38.30 12.99 -23.24
C ILE A 299 37.96 13.88 -24.45
N PHE A 300 37.38 15.02 -24.16
CA PHE A 300 37.14 16.08 -25.16
C PHE A 300 37.89 17.34 -24.74
N VAL A 301 38.58 17.95 -25.70
CA VAL A 301 39.29 19.23 -25.53
C VAL A 301 38.60 20.26 -26.38
N ASN A 302 38.03 21.28 -25.76
CA ASN A 302 37.24 22.30 -26.46
C ASN A 302 36.19 21.68 -27.39
N GLU A 303 35.45 20.67 -26.87
CA GLU A 303 34.38 19.94 -27.57
C GLU A 303 34.84 18.96 -28.67
N ILE A 304 36.15 18.82 -28.90
CA ILE A 304 36.69 17.87 -29.86
C ILE A 304 37.25 16.66 -29.13
N GLU A 305 36.90 15.47 -29.60
CA GLU A 305 37.44 14.23 -29.01
C GLU A 305 38.97 14.20 -29.09
N TYR A 306 39.61 13.98 -27.93
CA TYR A 306 41.05 13.94 -27.82
C TYR A 306 41.59 12.57 -28.26
N VAL A 307 42.53 12.63 -29.22
CA VAL A 307 43.21 11.44 -29.70
C VAL A 307 44.53 11.27 -28.94
N VAL A 308 44.80 10.07 -28.43
CA VAL A 308 46.02 9.77 -27.67
C VAL A 308 47.26 10.04 -28.55
N GLY A 309 48.18 10.89 -28.06
CA GLY A 309 49.36 11.35 -28.77
C GLY A 309 49.28 12.77 -29.35
N GLU A 310 48.07 13.34 -29.32
CA GLU A 310 47.92 14.78 -29.57
C GLU A 310 48.23 15.59 -28.30
N LYS A 311 48.46 16.90 -28.51
CA LYS A 311 48.69 17.81 -27.37
C LYS A 311 47.55 18.78 -27.25
N ALA A 312 47.06 18.93 -26.03
CA ALA A 312 46.00 19.87 -25.70
C ALA A 312 46.58 21.22 -25.20
N PRO A 313 46.02 22.36 -25.61
CA PRO A 313 46.51 23.66 -25.16
C PRO A 313 46.26 23.86 -23.66
N LYS A 314 47.22 24.46 -22.95
CA LYS A 314 47.00 24.96 -21.60
C LYS A 314 45.84 25.93 -21.55
N TYR A 315 45.04 25.89 -20.50
CA TYR A 315 43.79 26.63 -20.29
C TYR A 315 42.64 26.22 -21.20
N SER A 316 42.79 25.13 -21.98
CA SER A 316 41.64 24.57 -22.67
C SER A 316 40.63 23.95 -21.71
N ASN A 317 39.38 23.91 -22.12
CA ASN A 317 38.35 23.19 -21.36
C ASN A 317 38.43 21.70 -21.72
N VAL A 318 38.80 20.90 -20.73
CA VAL A 318 38.90 19.46 -20.85
C VAL A 318 37.63 18.87 -20.21
N ASN A 319 36.86 18.13 -20.98
CA ASN A 319 35.65 17.45 -20.58
C ASN A 319 35.88 15.92 -20.60
N PHE A 320 35.78 15.27 -19.47
CA PHE A 320 35.84 13.81 -19.36
C PHE A 320 34.44 13.26 -19.36
N SER A 321 34.07 12.61 -20.45
CA SER A 321 32.80 11.88 -20.60
C SER A 321 33.00 10.44 -20.26
N PHE A 322 32.20 9.91 -19.36
CA PHE A 322 32.31 8.53 -18.90
C PHE A 322 30.96 7.86 -18.76
N SER A 323 30.94 6.54 -18.84
CA SER A 323 29.76 5.72 -18.58
C SER A 323 29.94 4.83 -17.35
N ILE A 324 28.87 4.72 -16.56
CA ILE A 324 28.79 3.84 -15.39
C ILE A 324 27.69 2.83 -15.65
N VAL A 325 27.99 1.57 -15.38
CA VAL A 325 27.03 0.46 -15.44
C VAL A 325 26.70 0.02 -14.01
N ASN A 326 25.44 -0.05 -13.74
CA ASN A 326 24.91 -0.60 -12.50
C ASN A 326 24.09 -1.87 -12.81
N PRO A 327 24.67 -3.06 -12.71
CA PRO A 327 23.95 -4.32 -12.93
C PRO A 327 23.19 -4.78 -11.68
N THR A 328 23.22 -4.03 -10.57
CA THR A 328 22.57 -4.39 -9.32
C THR A 328 21.13 -3.90 -9.27
N ASP A 329 20.38 -4.36 -8.27
CA ASP A 329 19.01 -3.88 -8.02
C ASP A 329 18.97 -2.54 -7.23
N ILE A 330 20.12 -1.97 -6.89
CA ILE A 330 20.22 -0.74 -6.12
C ILE A 330 20.05 0.48 -7.00
N ASN A 331 19.13 1.36 -6.63
CA ASN A 331 19.01 2.71 -7.17
C ASN A 331 19.80 3.68 -6.29
N PHE A 332 20.88 4.23 -6.82
CA PHE A 332 21.67 5.25 -6.11
C PHE A 332 21.03 6.63 -6.35
N ASN A 333 20.63 7.31 -5.29
CA ASN A 333 20.03 8.65 -5.39
C ASN A 333 21.02 9.66 -5.95
N ASN A 334 22.27 9.61 -5.45
CA ASN A 334 23.35 10.50 -5.85
C ASN A 334 24.69 9.78 -5.72
N LEU A 335 25.19 9.25 -6.80
CA LEU A 335 26.56 8.76 -6.87
C LEU A 335 27.49 9.96 -7.13
N TYR A 336 28.34 10.27 -6.17
CA TYR A 336 29.28 11.39 -6.30
C TYR A 336 30.56 10.92 -6.99
N VAL A 337 30.89 11.57 -8.09
CA VAL A 337 32.09 11.27 -8.87
C VAL A 337 33.04 12.49 -8.80
N ASN A 338 34.26 12.23 -8.34
CA ASN A 338 35.34 13.23 -8.26
C ASN A 338 36.25 13.08 -9.49
N LEU A 339 36.79 14.20 -9.95
CA LEU A 339 37.85 14.22 -10.96
C LEU A 339 39.20 14.32 -10.27
N LEU A 340 40.11 13.42 -10.66
CA LEU A 340 41.48 13.41 -10.16
C LEU A 340 42.44 13.71 -11.34
N ILE A 341 43.43 14.55 -11.07
CA ILE A 341 44.52 14.83 -11.98
C ILE A 341 45.82 14.38 -11.31
N ASN A 342 46.54 13.45 -11.90
CA ASN A 342 47.73 12.82 -11.30
C ASN A 342 47.49 12.31 -9.87
N THR A 343 46.35 11.69 -9.66
CA THR A 343 45.91 11.15 -8.35
C THR A 343 45.48 12.21 -7.32
N GLU A 344 45.55 13.49 -7.61
CA GLU A 344 45.07 14.55 -6.72
C GLU A 344 43.62 14.91 -7.06
N ILE A 345 42.77 14.95 -6.03
CA ILE A 345 41.36 15.33 -6.19
C ILE A 345 41.27 16.80 -6.55
N THR A 346 40.61 17.09 -7.67
CA THR A 346 40.34 18.47 -8.10
C THR A 346 39.09 19.02 -7.39
N SER A 347 38.82 20.31 -7.58
CA SER A 347 37.54 20.90 -7.13
C SER A 347 36.34 20.47 -7.99
N SER A 348 36.59 19.79 -9.09
CA SER A 348 35.52 19.33 -9.99
C SER A 348 34.90 18.05 -9.50
N ARG A 349 33.59 18.11 -9.31
CA ARG A 349 32.77 17.01 -8.82
C ARG A 349 31.44 17.01 -9.56
N THR A 350 30.91 15.82 -9.87
CA THR A 350 29.55 15.66 -10.39
C THR A 350 28.76 14.69 -9.53
N SER A 351 27.44 14.81 -9.58
CA SER A 351 26.51 13.91 -8.88
C SER A 351 25.57 13.31 -9.92
N ILE A 352 25.41 12.00 -9.87
CA ILE A 352 24.69 11.24 -10.88
C ILE A 352 23.69 10.34 -10.17
N PRO A 353 22.38 10.42 -10.49
CA PRO A 353 21.45 9.35 -10.13
C PRO A 353 21.79 8.11 -10.98
N LEU A 354 21.97 6.97 -10.35
CA LEU A 354 22.32 5.74 -11.05
C LEU A 354 21.27 4.67 -10.72
N TYR A 355 20.41 4.40 -11.68
CA TYR A 355 19.30 3.45 -11.51
C TYR A 355 19.76 1.99 -11.62
N SER A 356 18.98 1.11 -11.01
CA SER A 356 19.18 -0.34 -11.11
C SER A 356 19.17 -0.81 -12.56
N ASN A 357 20.03 -1.75 -12.89
CA ASN A 357 20.16 -2.36 -14.22
C ASN A 357 20.32 -1.31 -15.36
N ALA A 358 20.92 -0.17 -15.06
CA ALA A 358 21.08 0.93 -16.00
C ALA A 358 22.54 1.23 -16.36
N LEU A 359 22.69 1.83 -17.55
CA LEU A 359 23.91 2.49 -17.97
C LEU A 359 23.66 3.99 -17.99
N GLN A 360 24.48 4.73 -17.26
CA GLN A 360 24.40 6.19 -17.20
C GLN A 360 25.65 6.82 -17.81
N ILE A 361 25.48 7.84 -18.65
CA ILE A 361 26.56 8.63 -19.21
C ILE A 361 26.59 9.99 -18.50
N ALA A 362 27.78 10.40 -18.08
CA ALA A 362 27.98 11.69 -17.42
C ALA A 362 29.27 12.36 -17.88
N ASN A 363 29.36 13.64 -17.59
CA ASN A 363 30.48 14.48 -17.97
C ASN A 363 30.98 15.23 -16.73
N ILE A 364 32.30 15.41 -16.67
CA ILE A 364 32.95 16.29 -15.70
C ILE A 364 33.99 17.14 -16.37
N SER A 365 34.00 18.44 -16.09
CA SER A 365 34.86 19.40 -16.80
C SER A 365 35.96 19.95 -15.90
N TRP A 366 37.10 20.23 -16.48
CA TRP A 366 38.25 20.84 -15.84
C TRP A 366 38.98 21.76 -16.80
N VAL A 367 39.49 22.87 -16.31
CA VAL A 367 40.35 23.77 -17.11
C VAL A 367 41.81 23.32 -16.95
N ALA A 368 42.48 22.99 -18.04
CA ALA A 368 43.82 22.46 -18.05
C ALA A 368 44.86 23.50 -17.56
N SER A 369 45.12 23.54 -16.27
CA SER A 369 46.03 24.50 -15.62
C SER A 369 47.45 23.94 -15.44
N ILE A 370 47.65 22.65 -15.60
CA ILE A 370 48.92 21.92 -15.37
C ILE A 370 49.44 21.46 -16.72
N GLU A 371 50.77 21.64 -16.95
CA GLU A 371 51.45 21.23 -18.19
C GLU A 371 52.06 19.83 -18.06
N GLY A 372 52.25 19.18 -19.21
CA GLY A 372 52.90 17.91 -19.36
C GLY A 372 51.94 16.72 -19.50
N PRO A 373 52.48 15.51 -19.44
CA PRO A 373 51.66 14.32 -19.47
C PRO A 373 50.91 14.18 -18.14
N LEU A 374 49.57 14.10 -18.22
CA LEU A 374 48.70 14.00 -17.07
C LEU A 374 47.86 12.74 -17.13
N SER A 375 47.65 12.12 -15.98
CA SER A 375 46.63 11.09 -15.78
C SER A 375 45.34 11.78 -15.34
N ILE A 376 44.29 11.66 -16.11
CA ILE A 376 42.95 12.08 -15.73
C ILE A 376 42.16 10.86 -15.34
N SER A 377 41.60 10.86 -14.11
CA SER A 377 40.76 9.79 -13.64
C SER A 377 39.49 10.33 -12.99
N VAL A 378 38.47 9.53 -13.05
CA VAL A 378 37.25 9.73 -12.25
C VAL A 378 37.18 8.65 -11.20
N GLU A 379 36.73 9.01 -10.03
CA GLU A 379 36.63 8.11 -8.88
C GLU A 379 35.33 8.36 -8.13
N SER A 380 34.68 7.29 -7.72
CA SER A 380 33.52 7.33 -6.85
C SER A 380 33.65 6.30 -5.74
N VAL A 381 33.21 6.67 -4.54
CA VAL A 381 33.14 5.76 -3.40
C VAL A 381 31.69 5.32 -3.25
N VAL A 382 31.46 4.03 -3.31
CA VAL A 382 30.16 3.41 -3.02
C VAL A 382 30.23 2.86 -1.60
N VAL A 383 29.38 3.37 -0.72
CA VAL A 383 29.35 2.99 0.70
C VAL A 383 28.33 1.91 0.89
N ASP A 384 28.72 0.80 1.55
CA ASP A 384 27.81 -0.24 1.97
C ASP A 384 27.37 -0.04 3.41
N TYR A 385 26.05 0.14 3.62
CA TYR A 385 25.46 0.25 4.94
C TYR A 385 24.70 -1.02 5.36
N SER A 386 24.62 -2.04 4.49
CA SER A 386 23.72 -3.18 4.71
C SER A 386 24.18 -4.12 5.81
N ASP A 387 25.49 -4.20 6.09
CA ASP A 387 26.06 -5.15 7.05
C ASP A 387 26.83 -4.51 8.23
N ASN A 388 26.73 -3.17 8.42
CA ASN A 388 27.57 -2.40 9.31
C ASN A 388 29.09 -2.54 9.01
N SER A 389 29.45 -3.10 7.86
CA SER A 389 30.83 -3.07 7.39
C SER A 389 31.14 -1.69 6.83
N THR A 390 32.33 -1.19 7.14
CA THR A 390 32.82 0.07 6.58
C THR A 390 33.62 -0.16 5.30
N ASP A 391 33.34 -1.23 4.60
CA ASP A 391 34.05 -1.55 3.37
C ASP A 391 33.51 -0.67 2.23
N ASP A 392 34.03 0.54 2.19
CA ASP A 392 33.81 1.45 1.08
C ASP A 392 34.44 0.85 -0.18
N TYR A 393 33.65 0.67 -1.20
CA TYR A 393 34.12 0.23 -2.50
C TYR A 393 34.41 1.41 -3.42
N THR A 394 35.67 1.54 -3.83
CA THR A 394 36.12 2.59 -4.75
C THR A 394 36.12 2.07 -6.19
N ILE A 395 35.36 2.73 -7.06
CA ILE A 395 35.40 2.51 -8.51
C ILE A 395 36.17 3.64 -9.17
N SER A 396 37.01 3.32 -10.14
CA SER A 396 37.80 4.33 -10.84
C SER A 396 37.99 4.00 -12.33
N LEU A 397 38.18 5.06 -13.13
CA LEU A 397 38.52 4.96 -14.55
C LEU A 397 39.53 6.02 -14.89
N SER A 398 40.66 5.64 -15.50
CA SER A 398 41.77 6.55 -15.85
C SER A 398 41.99 6.64 -17.35
N ARG A 399 42.44 7.82 -17.79
CA ARG A 399 42.90 8.12 -19.15
C ARG A 399 44.12 9.06 -19.07
N PHE A 400 44.87 9.16 -20.15
CA PHE A 400 46.05 10.03 -20.25
C PHE A 400 45.81 11.12 -21.27
N ILE A 401 46.30 12.32 -20.96
CA ILE A 401 46.30 13.50 -21.84
C ILE A 401 47.65 14.23 -21.69
N GLU A 402 48.13 14.84 -22.75
CA GLU A 402 49.31 15.71 -22.75
C GLU A 402 48.89 17.17 -22.94
N ILE A 403 49.25 18.04 -21.99
CA ILE A 403 48.95 19.47 -22.02
C ILE A 403 50.22 20.25 -22.41
N GLU A 404 50.11 21.07 -23.44
CA GLU A 404 51.20 21.92 -23.95
C GLU A 404 51.00 23.38 -23.58
N SER A 405 52.11 24.10 -23.33
CA SER A 405 52.06 25.52 -23.00
C SER A 405 51.49 26.34 -24.17
N VAL A 406 50.80 27.46 -23.84
CA VAL A 406 50.22 28.37 -24.86
C VAL A 406 51.31 29.01 -25.72
N ASP A 407 52.55 29.18 -25.17
CA ASP A 407 53.67 29.77 -25.87
C ASP A 407 54.17 28.90 -27.03
N ASP A 408 54.05 27.59 -26.95
CA ASP A 408 54.43 26.65 -28.00
C ASP A 408 53.41 26.63 -29.14
N PHE A 409 52.15 26.94 -28.85
CA PHE A 409 51.10 27.05 -29.86
C PHE A 409 51.26 28.32 -30.76
N SER A 410 51.89 29.38 -30.24
CA SER A 410 52.13 30.61 -31.00
C SER A 410 53.29 30.48 -32.01
N LYS A 411 54.11 29.40 -31.88
CA LYS A 411 55.24 29.10 -32.77
C LYS A 411 54.92 28.14 -33.90
N SER A 412 53.72 27.59 -33.94
CA SER A 412 53.30 26.80 -35.07
C SER A 412 52.99 27.75 -36.22
N ASP A 413 54.02 27.97 -36.98
CA ASP A 413 54.01 28.82 -38.20
C ASP A 413 52.87 28.40 -39.14
N GLY A 414 51.84 29.16 -39.24
CA GLY A 414 50.94 29.11 -40.39
C GLY A 414 49.44 29.29 -40.13
N SER A 415 48.97 29.15 -38.88
CA SER A 415 47.51 29.21 -38.65
C SER A 415 46.90 30.62 -38.68
N TRP A 416 47.72 31.70 -38.48
CA TRP A 416 47.23 33.07 -38.60
C TRP A 416 46.82 33.43 -40.05
N LEU A 417 47.50 32.88 -41.05
CA LEU A 417 47.11 33.05 -42.45
C LEU A 417 45.78 32.37 -42.77
N GLY A 418 45.46 31.23 -42.11
CA GLY A 418 44.16 30.55 -42.24
C GLY A 418 43.01 31.34 -41.61
N LEU A 419 43.22 31.90 -40.42
CA LEU A 419 42.21 32.72 -39.78
C LEU A 419 41.95 34.04 -40.51
N PHE A 420 43.00 34.73 -41.00
CA PHE A 420 42.84 35.88 -41.88
C PHE A 420 42.17 35.49 -43.17
N GLY A 421 42.45 34.32 -43.74
CA GLY A 421 41.79 33.82 -44.94
C GLY A 421 40.28 33.62 -44.73
N ILE A 422 39.89 33.04 -43.59
CA ILE A 422 38.48 32.84 -43.26
C ILE A 422 37.77 34.18 -43.01
N PHE A 423 38.39 35.10 -42.27
CA PHE A 423 37.84 36.46 -42.10
C PHE A 423 37.74 37.24 -43.40
N ALA A 424 38.72 37.11 -44.29
CA ALA A 424 38.70 37.76 -45.64
C ALA A 424 37.56 37.14 -46.50
N ILE A 425 37.39 35.84 -46.47
CA ILE A 425 36.29 35.15 -47.19
C ILE A 425 34.94 35.55 -46.62
N MET A 426 34.78 35.56 -45.25
CA MET A 426 33.52 35.99 -44.62
C MET A 426 33.21 37.47 -44.91
N SER A 427 34.22 38.36 -44.93
CA SER A 427 34.05 39.76 -45.30
C SER A 427 33.70 39.92 -46.77
N LEU A 428 34.30 39.13 -47.66
CA LEU A 428 33.98 39.11 -49.09
C LEU A 428 32.56 38.58 -49.33
N CYS A 429 32.15 37.52 -48.65
CA CYS A 429 30.78 36.99 -48.70
C CYS A 429 29.76 38.01 -48.19
N SER A 430 30.08 38.70 -47.09
CA SER A 430 29.22 39.75 -46.55
C SER A 430 29.09 40.94 -47.47
N TYR A 431 30.22 41.34 -48.14
CA TYR A 431 30.22 42.39 -49.11
C TYR A 431 29.45 42.05 -50.41
N ILE A 432 29.55 40.81 -50.88
CA ILE A 432 28.76 40.28 -51.98
C ILE A 432 27.27 40.21 -51.67
N ILE A 433 26.92 39.80 -50.47
CA ILE A 433 25.54 39.80 -50.05
C ILE A 433 24.98 41.18 -49.87
N TYR A 434 25.78 42.13 -49.34
CA TYR A 434 25.37 43.51 -49.17
C TYR A 434 25.15 44.22 -50.51
N ASN A 435 26.07 44.07 -51.53
CA ASN A 435 25.91 44.65 -52.84
C ASN A 435 24.92 43.87 -53.73
N GLY A 436 24.61 42.64 -53.47
CA GLY A 436 23.58 41.88 -54.20
C GLY A 436 22.13 42.19 -53.75
N MET A 437 21.94 42.96 -52.68
CA MET A 437 20.61 43.40 -52.23
C MET A 437 20.17 44.78 -52.74
N GLU A 438 21.02 45.51 -53.55
CA GLU A 438 20.66 46.85 -54.06
C GLU A 438 19.96 46.85 -55.40
N ASP A 439 19.86 45.75 -56.11
CA ASP A 439 19.13 45.74 -57.39
C ASP A 439 17.98 44.70 -57.31
N GLU A 440 16.82 45.18 -56.99
CA GLU A 440 15.50 44.84 -57.55
C GLU A 440 14.36 45.36 -56.70
N VAL A 441 13.92 46.59 -57.00
CA VAL A 441 12.56 47.02 -56.74
C VAL A 441 11.86 47.12 -58.10
N PRO A 442 10.97 46.25 -58.44
CA PRO A 442 9.90 46.57 -59.38
C PRO A 442 8.51 46.47 -58.69
N GLY A 443 7.86 47.65 -58.79
CA GLY A 443 6.47 47.68 -59.18
C GLY A 443 5.40 47.14 -58.27
N SER A 444 4.80 48.07 -57.52
CA SER A 444 3.42 47.97 -57.08
C SER A 444 2.45 47.79 -58.28
N PRO A 445 1.42 47.00 -58.11
CA PRO A 445 0.09 47.47 -58.57
C PRO A 445 -0.93 47.46 -57.39
N LYS A 446 -1.74 48.52 -57.50
CA LYS A 446 -2.97 48.76 -56.73
C LYS A 446 -4.06 47.71 -57.04
N SER A 447 -4.89 47.60 -56.18
CA SER A 447 -6.35 47.70 -56.14
C SER A 447 -7.03 46.49 -55.45
N ASP A 448 -7.78 46.89 -54.42
CA ASP A 448 -9.21 46.58 -54.16
C ASP A 448 -9.63 45.12 -54.09
N ASP A 449 -10.00 44.73 -52.88
CA ASP A 449 -11.40 44.50 -52.56
C ASP A 449 -11.55 44.01 -51.11
N GLU A 450 -12.48 44.63 -50.46
CA GLU A 450 -13.10 44.29 -49.22
C GLU A 450 -13.60 42.84 -49.22
N ILE A 451 -13.42 42.12 -48.11
CA ILE A 451 -14.46 41.28 -47.53
C ILE A 451 -14.16 41.13 -46.03
N ASN A 452 -15.10 41.67 -45.27
CA ASN A 452 -15.42 41.39 -43.88
C ASN A 452 -15.59 39.88 -43.64
N THR A 453 -14.99 39.36 -42.61
CA THR A 453 -15.67 38.44 -41.70
C THR A 453 -14.96 38.40 -40.35
N THR A 454 -15.63 38.99 -39.42
CA THR A 454 -15.52 38.83 -37.98
C THR A 454 -15.78 37.39 -37.59
N GLU A 455 -14.89 36.72 -36.92
CA GLU A 455 -15.20 35.65 -35.98
C GLU A 455 -14.34 35.81 -34.74
N GLU A 456 -15.03 36.24 -33.70
CA GLU A 456 -14.61 36.15 -32.30
C GLU A 456 -14.49 34.70 -31.91
N ILE A 457 -13.35 34.29 -31.41
CA ILE A 457 -13.24 33.09 -30.59
C ILE A 457 -12.73 33.52 -29.23
N GLY A 458 -13.65 33.40 -28.25
CA GLY A 458 -13.44 33.74 -26.88
C GLY A 458 -12.42 32.84 -26.20
N GLU A 459 -11.55 33.47 -25.46
CA GLU A 459 -10.74 32.84 -24.42
C GLU A 459 -11.63 32.57 -23.20
N ASP A 460 -11.82 31.31 -22.90
CA ASP A 460 -12.40 30.87 -21.63
C ASP A 460 -11.25 30.39 -20.72
N GLU A 461 -10.79 31.30 -19.86
CA GLU A 461 -9.93 30.95 -18.72
C GLU A 461 -10.79 30.34 -17.61
N ASP A 462 -10.82 29.03 -17.52
CA ASP A 462 -11.42 28.32 -16.39
C ASP A 462 -10.39 28.19 -15.24
N LYS A 463 -10.37 29.19 -14.37
CA LYS A 463 -9.67 29.15 -13.07
C LYS A 463 -10.50 28.33 -12.09
N ARG A 464 -10.14 27.08 -11.88
CA ARG A 464 -10.62 26.31 -10.72
C ARG A 464 -9.73 26.59 -9.52
N GLU A 465 -10.25 27.42 -8.62
CA GLU A 465 -9.81 27.54 -7.24
C GLU A 465 -10.08 26.24 -6.48
N ILE A 466 -9.00 25.61 -6.03
CA ILE A 466 -9.10 24.50 -5.09
C ILE A 466 -9.12 25.09 -3.68
N ALA A 467 -10.29 25.03 -3.03
CA ALA A 467 -10.44 25.37 -1.64
C ALA A 467 -9.84 24.29 -0.76
N ILE A 468 -8.88 24.67 0.07
CA ILE A 468 -8.31 23.88 1.17
C ILE A 468 -9.22 24.07 2.38
N PRO A 469 -9.73 23.02 3.05
CA PRO A 469 -10.43 23.18 4.31
C PRO A 469 -9.42 23.36 5.45
N ASP A 470 -9.61 24.43 6.22
CA ASP A 470 -8.93 24.73 7.47
C ASP A 470 -9.17 23.62 8.52
N GLU A 471 -8.09 23.12 9.10
CA GLU A 471 -8.10 22.34 10.33
C GLU A 471 -8.51 23.22 11.51
N ALA A 472 -9.62 22.90 12.11
CA ALA A 472 -10.00 23.44 13.41
C ALA A 472 -9.45 22.53 14.52
N SER A 473 -8.39 22.99 15.15
CA SER A 473 -7.97 22.57 16.49
C SER A 473 -9.09 22.74 17.50
N LYS A 474 -9.37 21.75 18.31
CA LYS A 474 -9.85 21.90 19.69
C LYS A 474 -9.35 20.75 20.56
N GLU A 475 -8.53 21.17 21.46
CA GLU A 475 -8.36 20.76 22.85
C GLU A 475 -9.70 20.45 23.56
N ASP A 476 -9.76 19.33 24.20
CA ASP A 476 -9.98 19.03 25.62
C ASP A 476 -10.04 17.50 25.84
#